data_0a018dff634ee068f6837988811d4247
#
_entry.id   0a018dff634ee068f6837988811d4247
#
_cell.length_a   1.000
_cell.length_b   1.000
_cell.length_c   1.000
_cell.angle_alpha   90.00
_cell.angle_beta   90.00
_cell.angle_gamma   90.00
#
_symmetry.space_group_name_H-M   'P 1'
#
loop_
_entity.id
_entity.type
_entity.pdbx_description
1 polymer ?
#
loop_
_entity_poly.entity_id
_entity_poly.type
_entity_poly.pdbx_seq_one_letter_code
_entity_poly.pdbx_strand_id
1 'polypeptide(L)'
;YGEAIGSSVGCDVRHGGGQGFKMDGDVLYFISTRFDGAGLYKLEDGTVSPVLVRDGSVDCFDRKNGKMLLCALWDMKPQELYDETGRRVTHFNDAMLRGKYVAQPDPLNLTAGDHEVHGFILKPMDFEAGKKYPVIFDIHSGPKTVYGPVFYHEMQYWASRGYFVIFCNPTGSDGRGAFMDIRGKYGTVDFDDLMAFCDAALAKYPEMDADNLFETGGSYGGFMTNWIIGHTDRFRACASQRSISNWTSF
;
A
#
# COMPACT_ATOMS: atom_id res chain seq x y z
N TYR A 1 14.70 2.33 4.68
CA TYR A 1 13.90 3.54 4.81
C TYR A 1 13.47 4.00 3.42
N GLY A 2 12.38 4.81 3.36
CA GLY A 2 11.95 5.45 2.14
C GLY A 2 12.99 6.45 1.61
N GLU A 3 12.87 6.76 0.33
CA GLU A 3 13.81 7.63 -0.38
C GLU A 3 13.52 9.12 -0.18
N ALA A 4 12.42 9.44 0.50
CA ALA A 4 12.03 10.82 0.78
C ALA A 4 11.45 10.95 2.18
N ILE A 5 11.83 12.03 2.86
CA ILE A 5 11.16 12.48 4.08
C ILE A 5 9.72 12.88 3.74
N GLY A 6 8.76 12.37 4.53
CA GLY A 6 7.34 12.60 4.32
C GLY A 6 6.66 11.60 3.40
N SER A 7 7.38 10.55 2.95
CA SER A 7 6.74 9.45 2.21
C SER A 7 5.76 8.68 3.10
N SER A 8 4.66 8.20 2.51
CA SER A 8 3.55 7.54 3.21
C SER A 8 2.97 6.42 2.37
N VAL A 9 2.20 5.53 3.01
CA VAL A 9 1.51 4.42 2.33
C VAL A 9 0.41 4.96 1.42
N GLY A 10 0.24 4.36 0.24
CA GLY A 10 -0.85 4.69 -0.70
C GLY A 10 -2.22 4.50 -0.05
N CYS A 11 -3.12 5.48 -0.24
CA CYS A 11 -4.45 5.48 0.36
C CYS A 11 -5.40 6.40 -0.40
N ASP A 12 -6.68 6.01 -0.53
CA ASP A 12 -7.74 6.79 -1.17
C ASP A 12 -8.63 7.58 -0.18
N VAL A 13 -8.42 7.40 1.13
CA VAL A 13 -9.18 8.09 2.19
C VAL A 13 -8.34 9.10 2.98
N ARG A 14 -7.19 9.49 2.45
CA ARG A 14 -6.35 10.53 3.07
C ARG A 14 -6.92 11.90 2.80
N HIS A 15 -7.21 12.64 3.85
CA HIS A 15 -7.70 14.01 3.80
C HIS A 15 -6.60 14.99 4.19
N GLY A 16 -6.05 15.64 3.18
CA GLY A 16 -4.99 16.60 3.39
C GLY A 16 -3.67 15.95 3.80
N GLY A 17 -2.67 16.78 3.89
CA GLY A 17 -1.35 16.45 4.37
C GLY A 17 -0.90 17.47 5.39
N GLY A 18 0.21 17.20 6.03
CA GLY A 18 0.86 18.08 6.96
C GLY A 18 2.36 18.04 6.75
N GLN A 19 3.08 18.62 7.67
CA GLN A 19 4.52 18.60 7.62
C GLN A 19 5.03 17.18 7.91
N GLY A 20 5.82 16.64 6.99
CA GLY A 20 6.43 15.32 7.13
C GLY A 20 7.71 15.31 7.96
N PHE A 21 8.19 16.49 8.42
CA PHE A 21 9.36 16.61 9.28
C PHE A 21 9.27 17.86 10.17
N LYS A 22 9.98 17.85 11.29
CA LYS A 22 10.09 18.98 12.22
C LYS A 22 11.37 18.92 13.02
N MET A 23 12.02 20.06 13.18
CA MET A 23 13.13 20.23 14.14
C MET A 23 12.58 20.54 15.55
N ASP A 24 13.17 19.93 16.56
CA ASP A 24 12.97 20.26 17.98
C ASP A 24 14.35 20.28 18.65
N GLY A 25 14.90 21.48 18.82
CA GLY A 25 16.32 21.66 19.11
C GLY A 25 17.20 21.12 17.98
N ASP A 26 18.17 20.28 18.31
CA ASP A 26 19.09 19.64 17.35
C ASP A 26 18.58 18.30 16.81
N VAL A 27 17.36 17.90 17.17
CA VAL A 27 16.75 16.64 16.75
C VAL A 27 15.80 16.88 15.58
N LEU A 28 16.02 16.17 14.47
CA LEU A 28 15.08 16.13 13.33
C LEU A 28 14.11 14.97 13.52
N TYR A 29 12.82 15.26 13.65
CA TYR A 29 11.74 14.30 13.55
C TYR A 29 11.23 14.24 12.13
N PHE A 30 10.99 13.04 11.59
CA PHE A 30 10.52 12.88 10.21
C PHE A 30 9.72 11.59 10.01
N ILE A 31 8.80 11.64 9.04
CA ILE A 31 8.05 10.49 8.55
C ILE A 31 8.83 9.87 7.39
N SER A 32 8.87 8.55 7.35
CA SER A 32 9.42 7.81 6.21
C SER A 32 8.75 6.45 6.08
N THR A 33 8.63 5.97 4.86
CA THR A 33 8.23 4.59 4.58
C THR A 33 9.36 3.62 4.93
N ARG A 34 8.96 2.46 5.44
CA ARG A 34 9.85 1.31 5.58
C ARG A 34 9.05 0.05 5.34
N PHE A 35 9.45 -0.73 4.33
CA PHE A 35 8.65 -1.85 3.83
C PHE A 35 7.24 -1.39 3.46
N ASP A 36 6.23 -1.92 4.13
CA ASP A 36 4.81 -1.75 3.81
C ASP A 36 4.11 -0.74 4.73
N GLY A 37 4.87 0.03 5.50
CA GLY A 37 4.35 1.00 6.45
C GLY A 37 5.07 2.34 6.40
N ALA A 38 4.48 3.36 7.02
CA ALA A 38 5.11 4.65 7.24
C ALA A 38 5.10 4.99 8.73
N GLY A 39 6.29 5.20 9.29
CA GLY A 39 6.51 5.49 10.70
C GLY A 39 7.10 6.86 10.94
N LEU A 40 7.08 7.28 12.19
CA LEU A 40 7.80 8.45 12.68
C LEU A 40 9.15 8.05 13.25
N TYR A 41 10.17 8.72 12.77
CA TYR A 41 11.58 8.53 13.13
C TYR A 41 12.19 9.83 13.66
N LYS A 42 13.35 9.73 14.30
CA LYS A 42 14.20 10.87 14.62
C LYS A 42 15.63 10.63 14.16
N LEU A 43 16.28 11.72 13.77
CA LEU A 43 17.73 11.81 13.56
C LEU A 43 18.31 12.68 14.66
N GLU A 44 19.22 12.10 15.45
CA GLU A 44 19.91 12.74 16.56
C GLU A 44 21.35 12.24 16.56
N ASP A 45 22.31 13.14 16.65
CA ASP A 45 23.76 12.84 16.62
C ASP A 45 24.17 11.90 15.47
N GLY A 46 23.61 12.13 14.26
CA GLY A 46 23.90 11.32 13.08
C GLY A 46 23.22 9.94 13.06
N THR A 47 22.42 9.60 14.08
CA THR A 47 21.76 8.30 14.23
C THR A 47 20.26 8.41 14.01
N VAL A 48 19.73 7.59 13.09
CA VAL A 48 18.28 7.44 12.87
C VAL A 48 17.72 6.38 13.82
N SER A 49 16.66 6.73 14.54
CA SER A 49 15.96 5.80 15.43
C SER A 49 14.44 5.93 15.31
N PRO A 50 13.68 4.84 15.53
CA PRO A 50 12.22 4.90 15.53
C PRO A 50 11.70 5.69 16.74
N VAL A 51 10.67 6.48 16.53
CA VAL A 51 9.90 7.18 17.59
C VAL A 51 8.56 6.48 17.78
N LEU A 52 7.82 6.30 16.69
CA LEU A 52 6.54 5.61 16.71
C LEU A 52 6.34 4.89 15.37
N VAL A 53 6.44 3.57 15.41
CA VAL A 53 6.35 2.68 14.24
C VAL A 53 5.40 1.54 14.57
N ARG A 54 4.40 1.35 13.73
CA ARG A 54 3.46 0.23 13.76
C ARG A 54 2.85 0.04 12.38
N ASP A 55 2.11 -1.05 12.18
CA ASP A 55 1.42 -1.33 10.93
C ASP A 55 0.48 -0.17 10.55
N GLY A 56 0.55 0.25 9.30
CA GLY A 56 -0.20 1.38 8.76
C GLY A 56 0.67 2.56 8.35
N SER A 57 0.13 3.77 8.42
CA SER A 57 0.80 4.97 7.93
C SER A 57 0.63 6.15 8.88
N VAL A 58 1.74 6.73 9.32
CA VAL A 58 1.76 8.09 9.86
C VAL A 58 1.79 9.05 8.66
N ASP A 59 0.83 9.97 8.58
CA ASP A 59 0.67 10.86 7.44
C ASP A 59 1.16 12.28 7.70
N CYS A 60 1.01 12.77 8.92
CA CYS A 60 1.58 14.02 9.38
C CYS A 60 1.63 14.06 10.91
N PHE A 61 2.40 14.98 11.45
CA PHE A 61 2.49 15.19 12.88
C PHE A 61 2.82 16.65 13.22
N ASP A 62 2.53 17.02 14.45
CA ASP A 62 3.07 18.22 15.07
C ASP A 62 3.63 17.91 16.45
N ARG A 63 4.68 18.63 16.84
CA ARG A 63 5.37 18.48 18.12
C ARG A 63 5.63 19.86 18.74
N LYS A 64 5.25 20.00 20.02
CA LYS A 64 5.49 21.22 20.79
C LYS A 64 5.60 20.89 22.29
N ASN A 65 6.62 21.45 22.95
CA ASN A 65 6.84 21.31 24.40
C ASN A 65 6.88 19.84 24.86
N GLY A 66 7.54 18.97 24.11
CA GLY A 66 7.66 17.56 24.42
C GLY A 66 6.43 16.70 24.11
N LYS A 67 5.28 17.31 23.79
CA LYS A 67 4.07 16.62 23.38
C LYS A 67 4.00 16.48 21.86
N MET A 68 3.30 15.46 21.39
CA MET A 68 3.12 15.18 19.98
C MET A 68 1.68 14.81 19.66
N LEU A 69 1.23 15.21 18.49
CA LEU A 69 -0.03 14.78 17.90
C LEU A 69 0.26 14.26 16.49
N LEU A 70 -0.22 13.08 16.19
CA LEU A 70 -0.04 12.44 14.90
C LEU A 70 -1.39 12.26 14.21
N CYS A 71 -1.41 12.39 12.89
CA CYS A 71 -2.50 11.93 12.05
C CYS A 71 -2.05 10.65 11.35
N ALA A 72 -2.80 9.56 11.50
CA ALA A 72 -2.37 8.27 11.00
C ALA A 72 -3.55 7.39 10.55
N LEU A 73 -3.23 6.46 9.63
CA LEU A 73 -4.08 5.38 9.15
C LEU A 73 -3.67 4.09 9.88
N TRP A 74 -4.23 3.85 11.05
CA TRP A 74 -3.97 2.67 11.87
C TRP A 74 -5.24 1.87 12.14
N ASP A 75 -5.07 0.61 12.53
CA ASP A 75 -6.15 -0.29 12.94
C ASP A 75 -7.24 -0.47 11.87
N MET A 76 -6.85 -0.44 10.57
CA MET A 76 -7.77 -0.52 9.43
C MET A 76 -8.91 0.50 9.52
N LYS A 77 -8.56 1.75 9.85
CA LYS A 77 -9.46 2.89 9.90
C LYS A 77 -8.96 4.03 9.00
N PRO A 78 -9.86 4.88 8.48
CA PRO A 78 -9.46 6.18 7.95
C PRO A 78 -8.73 7.01 9.01
N GLN A 79 -8.13 8.12 8.59
CA GLN A 79 -7.31 8.97 9.45
C GLN A 79 -7.99 9.32 10.78
N GLU A 80 -7.24 9.13 11.86
CA GLU A 80 -7.57 9.57 13.22
C GLU A 80 -6.34 10.27 13.83
N LEU A 81 -6.54 11.00 14.92
CA LEU A 81 -5.46 11.61 15.67
C LEU A 81 -5.03 10.72 16.83
N TYR A 82 -3.72 10.69 17.05
CA TYR A 82 -3.07 9.88 18.07
C TYR A 82 -2.07 10.74 18.86
N ASP A 83 -1.89 10.45 20.15
CA ASP A 83 -0.89 11.09 20.99
C ASP A 83 0.51 10.45 20.81
N GLU A 84 1.50 10.98 21.52
CA GLU A 84 2.89 10.51 21.47
C GLU A 84 3.09 9.07 21.94
N THR A 85 2.13 8.47 22.59
CA THR A 85 2.15 7.05 23.00
C THR A 85 1.51 6.13 21.97
N GLY A 86 0.92 6.69 20.90
CA GLY A 86 0.16 5.96 19.90
C GLY A 86 -1.28 5.65 20.33
N ARG A 87 -1.76 6.26 21.43
CA ARG A 87 -3.15 6.15 21.84
C ARG A 87 -4.03 7.05 21.00
N ARG A 88 -5.12 6.50 20.46
CA ARG A 88 -6.10 7.24 19.67
C ARG A 88 -6.81 8.31 20.51
N VAL A 89 -6.86 9.53 19.99
CA VAL A 89 -7.46 10.71 20.63
C VAL A 89 -8.83 11.05 20.05
N THR A 90 -9.02 10.78 18.75
CA THR A 90 -10.27 11.05 18.04
C THR A 90 -11.02 9.78 17.67
N HIS A 91 -12.32 9.92 17.35
CA HIS A 91 -13.22 8.83 17.03
C HIS A 91 -14.13 9.21 15.84
N PHE A 92 -13.58 9.96 14.87
CA PHE A 92 -14.34 10.52 13.75
C PHE A 92 -15.01 9.44 12.90
N ASN A 93 -14.33 8.30 12.72
CA ASN A 93 -14.75 7.25 11.80
C ASN A 93 -15.55 6.11 12.49
N ASP A 94 -15.62 6.08 13.82
CA ASP A 94 -16.22 4.94 14.54
C ASP A 94 -17.72 4.78 14.22
N ALA A 95 -18.47 5.88 14.07
CA ALA A 95 -19.89 5.81 13.77
C ALA A 95 -20.13 5.26 12.34
N MET A 96 -19.31 5.66 11.38
CA MET A 96 -19.42 5.23 9.98
C MET A 96 -19.06 3.75 9.82
N LEU A 97 -18.06 3.26 10.54
CA LEU A 97 -17.57 1.88 10.44
C LEU A 97 -18.35 0.89 11.33
N ARG A 98 -19.21 1.39 12.21
CA ARG A 98 -19.98 0.53 13.15
C ARG A 98 -20.84 -0.49 12.40
N GLY A 99 -20.60 -1.77 12.66
CA GLY A 99 -21.34 -2.87 12.04
C GLY A 99 -21.03 -3.07 10.56
N LYS A 100 -20.00 -2.44 10.03
CA LYS A 100 -19.52 -2.70 8.67
C LYS A 100 -18.45 -3.78 8.67
N TYR A 101 -18.43 -4.57 7.62
CA TYR A 101 -17.31 -5.44 7.34
C TYR A 101 -16.10 -4.60 6.94
N VAL A 102 -14.98 -4.87 7.56
CA VAL A 102 -13.66 -4.32 7.18
C VAL A 102 -12.71 -5.49 6.99
N ALA A 103 -12.38 -5.78 5.73
CA ALA A 103 -11.46 -6.85 5.39
C ALA A 103 -10.07 -6.56 5.97
N GLN A 104 -9.49 -7.56 6.63
CA GLN A 104 -8.15 -7.46 7.19
C GLN A 104 -7.13 -7.96 6.16
N PRO A 105 -6.02 -7.24 5.94
CA PRO A 105 -4.99 -7.66 5.00
C PRO A 105 -4.23 -8.87 5.54
N ASP A 106 -4.26 -9.96 4.77
CA ASP A 106 -3.46 -11.15 5.03
C ASP A 106 -2.14 -11.04 4.26
N PRO A 107 -0.98 -10.94 4.93
CA PRO A 107 0.29 -10.73 4.25
C PRO A 107 0.70 -11.95 3.41
N LEU A 108 1.25 -11.67 2.25
CA LEU A 108 1.89 -12.64 1.37
C LEU A 108 3.20 -12.05 0.85
N ASN A 109 4.30 -12.65 1.26
CA ASN A 109 5.63 -12.28 0.81
C ASN A 109 6.23 -13.44 0.04
N LEU A 110 6.93 -13.14 -1.05
CA LEU A 110 7.62 -14.14 -1.85
C LEU A 110 9.01 -13.63 -2.27
N THR A 111 9.90 -14.57 -2.56
CA THR A 111 11.19 -14.28 -3.17
C THR A 111 11.04 -14.38 -4.69
N ALA A 112 11.29 -13.28 -5.39
CA ALA A 112 11.32 -13.20 -6.84
C ALA A 112 12.77 -12.99 -7.29
N GLY A 113 13.41 -14.06 -7.81
CA GLY A 113 14.83 -14.01 -8.15
C GLY A 113 15.71 -13.77 -6.92
N ASP A 114 16.34 -12.60 -6.85
CA ASP A 114 17.28 -12.19 -5.78
C ASP A 114 16.69 -11.18 -4.79
N HIS A 115 15.40 -10.85 -4.91
CA HIS A 115 14.72 -9.86 -4.05
C HIS A 115 13.36 -10.38 -3.52
N GLU A 116 12.80 -9.66 -2.56
CA GLU A 116 11.51 -9.98 -1.97
C GLU A 116 10.42 -9.05 -2.52
N VAL A 117 9.26 -9.64 -2.85
CA VAL A 117 8.02 -8.93 -3.16
C VAL A 117 7.06 -9.12 -2.00
N HIS A 118 6.63 -8.01 -1.41
CA HIS A 118 5.66 -8.01 -0.32
C HIS A 118 4.29 -7.57 -0.83
N GLY A 119 3.26 -8.21 -0.33
CA GLY A 119 1.90 -7.83 -0.66
C GLY A 119 0.89 -8.41 0.30
N PHE A 120 -0.37 -8.21 -0.04
CA PHE A 120 -1.49 -8.51 0.83
C PHE A 120 -2.67 -9.06 0.04
N ILE A 121 -3.52 -9.78 0.75
CA ILE A 121 -4.76 -10.36 0.25
C ILE A 121 -5.89 -9.92 1.16
N LEU A 122 -6.92 -9.29 0.61
CA LEU A 122 -8.20 -9.09 1.32
C LEU A 122 -9.16 -10.19 0.90
N LYS A 123 -9.76 -10.85 1.88
CA LYS A 123 -10.80 -11.85 1.64
C LYS A 123 -12.14 -11.17 1.36
N PRO A 124 -13.01 -11.79 0.53
CA PRO A 124 -14.36 -11.33 0.36
C PRO A 124 -15.14 -11.39 1.67
N MET A 125 -16.12 -10.49 1.81
CA MET A 125 -17.15 -10.62 2.85
C MET A 125 -17.85 -11.97 2.70
N ASP A 126 -18.20 -12.62 3.82
CA ASP A 126 -18.83 -13.92 3.86
C ASP A 126 -18.01 -15.03 3.15
N PHE A 127 -16.67 -14.96 3.31
CA PHE A 127 -15.75 -15.98 2.80
C PHE A 127 -16.09 -17.36 3.37
N GLU A 128 -16.25 -18.34 2.49
CA GLU A 128 -16.47 -19.74 2.79
C GLU A 128 -15.39 -20.60 2.14
N ALA A 129 -14.73 -21.45 2.91
CA ALA A 129 -13.72 -22.35 2.38
C ALA A 129 -14.34 -23.32 1.33
N GLY A 130 -13.63 -23.51 0.22
CA GLY A 130 -14.05 -24.37 -0.88
C GLY A 130 -15.00 -23.73 -1.90
N LYS A 131 -15.45 -22.49 -1.67
CA LYS A 131 -16.24 -21.73 -2.63
C LYS A 131 -15.33 -20.87 -3.49
N LYS A 132 -15.62 -20.77 -4.78
CA LYS A 132 -14.85 -19.93 -5.71
C LYS A 132 -15.31 -18.47 -5.69
N TYR A 133 -14.34 -17.56 -5.73
CA TYR A 133 -14.55 -16.11 -5.73
C TYR A 133 -13.71 -15.43 -6.82
N PRO A 134 -14.25 -14.43 -7.51
CA PRO A 134 -13.47 -13.63 -8.45
C PRO A 134 -12.39 -12.82 -7.71
N VAL A 135 -11.37 -12.44 -8.44
CA VAL A 135 -10.19 -11.74 -7.90
C VAL A 135 -10.00 -10.42 -8.63
N ILE A 136 -9.72 -9.36 -7.89
CA ILE A 136 -9.22 -8.08 -8.43
C ILE A 136 -7.77 -7.91 -7.98
N PHE A 137 -6.88 -7.75 -8.94
CA PHE A 137 -5.49 -7.37 -8.70
C PHE A 137 -5.36 -5.86 -8.88
N ASP A 138 -5.02 -5.14 -7.83
CA ASP A 138 -4.83 -3.69 -7.86
C ASP A 138 -3.36 -3.33 -7.84
N ILE A 139 -2.91 -2.56 -8.84
CA ILE A 139 -1.52 -2.15 -9.03
C ILE A 139 -1.39 -0.67 -8.68
N HIS A 140 -0.55 -0.37 -7.68
CA HIS A 140 -0.37 0.99 -7.20
C HIS A 140 0.25 1.94 -8.22
N SER A 141 0.07 3.22 -7.99
CA SER A 141 0.69 4.31 -8.76
C SER A 141 2.19 4.45 -8.41
N GLY A 142 2.87 5.36 -9.07
CA GLY A 142 4.24 5.73 -8.76
C GLY A 142 5.19 5.54 -9.95
N PRO A 143 6.01 4.49 -10.01
CA PRO A 143 6.14 3.29 -9.16
C PRO A 143 6.65 3.54 -7.74
N LYS A 144 7.31 4.67 -7.46
CA LYS A 144 7.82 5.04 -6.14
C LYS A 144 6.68 5.40 -5.19
N THR A 145 5.91 4.41 -4.81
CA THR A 145 4.92 4.45 -3.73
C THR A 145 4.90 3.07 -3.06
N VAL A 146 4.07 2.87 -2.06
CA VAL A 146 3.95 1.60 -1.37
C VAL A 146 2.50 1.36 -0.98
N TYR A 147 2.00 0.14 -1.18
CA TYR A 147 0.79 -0.36 -0.54
C TYR A 147 1.13 -1.03 0.79
N GLY A 148 0.21 -0.97 1.73
CA GLY A 148 0.39 -1.56 3.05
C GLY A 148 -0.94 -1.80 3.78
N PRO A 149 -0.88 -2.22 5.05
CA PRO A 149 -2.06 -2.55 5.84
C PRO A 149 -2.77 -1.30 6.35
N VAL A 150 -3.37 -0.53 5.42
CA VAL A 150 -4.17 0.66 5.69
C VAL A 150 -5.59 0.47 5.16
N PHE A 151 -6.52 1.23 5.71
CA PHE A 151 -7.88 1.29 5.17
C PHE A 151 -7.84 1.95 3.79
N TYR A 152 -8.15 1.19 2.75
CA TYR A 152 -8.28 1.66 1.38
C TYR A 152 -9.72 1.42 0.94
N HIS A 153 -10.50 2.48 0.76
CA HIS A 153 -11.96 2.37 0.61
C HIS A 153 -12.36 1.56 -0.63
N GLU A 154 -11.72 1.79 -1.77
CA GLU A 154 -12.04 1.07 -3.00
C GLU A 154 -11.81 -0.45 -2.85
N MET A 155 -10.68 -0.84 -2.25
CA MET A 155 -10.37 -2.25 -1.98
C MET A 155 -11.36 -2.87 -0.98
N GLN A 156 -11.76 -2.13 0.06
CA GLN A 156 -12.78 -2.55 1.02
C GLN A 156 -14.14 -2.72 0.35
N TYR A 157 -14.48 -1.83 -0.59
CA TYR A 157 -15.70 -1.93 -1.37
C TYR A 157 -15.72 -3.22 -2.20
N TRP A 158 -14.65 -3.53 -2.94
CA TRP A 158 -14.57 -4.76 -3.73
C TRP A 158 -14.65 -6.01 -2.86
N ALA A 159 -13.94 -6.05 -1.74
CA ALA A 159 -14.01 -7.16 -0.79
C ALA A 159 -15.44 -7.33 -0.24
N SER A 160 -16.15 -6.23 0.06
CA SER A 160 -17.55 -6.27 0.49
C SER A 160 -18.52 -6.76 -0.60
N ARG A 161 -18.11 -6.71 -1.87
CA ARG A 161 -18.89 -7.17 -3.04
C ARG A 161 -18.57 -8.62 -3.43
N GLY A 162 -17.77 -9.32 -2.64
CA GLY A 162 -17.49 -10.74 -2.84
C GLY A 162 -16.24 -11.03 -3.67
N TYR A 163 -15.34 -10.06 -3.84
CA TYR A 163 -14.07 -10.28 -4.51
C TYR A 163 -12.93 -10.54 -3.50
N PHE A 164 -12.03 -11.43 -3.82
CA PHE A 164 -10.67 -11.29 -3.32
C PHE A 164 -10.04 -10.04 -3.92
N VAL A 165 -9.29 -9.31 -3.12
CA VAL A 165 -8.46 -8.20 -3.62
C VAL A 165 -7.02 -8.51 -3.27
N ILE A 166 -6.16 -8.53 -4.27
CA ILE A 166 -4.73 -8.76 -4.11
C ILE A 166 -3.95 -7.54 -4.56
N PHE A 167 -2.88 -7.21 -3.86
CA PHE A 167 -2.03 -6.07 -4.17
C PHE A 167 -0.64 -6.29 -3.57
N CYS A 168 0.40 -5.78 -4.25
CA CYS A 168 1.78 -5.95 -3.80
C CYS A 168 2.65 -4.74 -4.17
N ASN A 169 3.88 -4.77 -3.69
CA ASN A 169 4.91 -3.78 -3.93
C ASN A 169 6.00 -4.40 -4.83
N PRO A 170 5.88 -4.28 -6.17
CA PRO A 170 6.88 -4.79 -7.10
C PRO A 170 8.17 -3.95 -7.05
N THR A 171 9.21 -4.38 -7.76
CA THR A 171 10.43 -3.62 -7.98
C THR A 171 10.10 -2.20 -8.45
N GLY A 172 10.72 -1.21 -7.84
CA GLY A 172 10.42 0.22 -8.06
C GLY A 172 9.57 0.86 -6.96
N SER A 173 8.96 0.05 -6.08
CA SER A 173 8.21 0.56 -4.93
C SER A 173 9.15 1.21 -3.90
N ASP A 174 8.61 2.15 -3.11
CA ASP A 174 9.32 2.82 -2.03
C ASP A 174 9.50 1.90 -0.79
N GLY A 175 10.16 2.41 0.24
CA GLY A 175 10.27 1.75 1.54
C GLY A 175 11.40 0.73 1.69
N ARG A 176 12.14 0.41 0.62
CA ARG A 176 13.22 -0.59 0.62
C ARG A 176 14.59 -0.05 0.23
N GLY A 177 14.69 1.21 -0.14
CA GLY A 177 15.93 1.81 -0.61
C GLY A 177 16.34 1.42 -2.03
N ALA A 178 15.50 0.68 -2.74
CA ALA A 178 15.79 0.09 -4.06
C ALA A 178 14.84 0.57 -5.17
N PHE A 179 14.14 1.70 -4.99
CA PHE A 179 13.18 2.18 -5.99
C PHE A 179 13.82 2.48 -7.36
N MET A 180 15.10 2.79 -7.39
CA MET A 180 15.85 3.06 -8.64
C MET A 180 16.13 1.80 -9.45
N ASP A 181 15.96 0.61 -8.91
CA ASP A 181 16.21 -0.65 -9.60
C ASP A 181 15.27 -0.86 -10.79
N ILE A 182 14.14 -0.16 -10.80
CA ILE A 182 13.20 -0.11 -11.93
C ILE A 182 13.68 0.75 -13.10
N ARG A 183 14.69 1.62 -12.89
CA ARG A 183 15.15 2.57 -13.92
C ARG A 183 15.62 1.83 -15.17
N GLY A 184 14.97 2.15 -16.31
CA GLY A 184 15.24 1.51 -17.59
C GLY A 184 14.69 0.09 -17.73
N LYS A 185 13.88 -0.39 -16.77
CA LYS A 185 13.35 -1.76 -16.74
C LYS A 185 11.82 -1.82 -16.62
N TYR A 186 11.12 -0.72 -16.86
CA TYR A 186 9.65 -0.68 -16.82
C TYR A 186 9.04 -1.73 -17.75
N GLY A 187 8.08 -2.50 -17.25
CA GLY A 187 7.42 -3.58 -17.98
C GLY A 187 8.27 -4.86 -18.10
N THR A 188 9.32 -5.00 -17.30
CA THR A 188 10.15 -6.22 -17.25
C THR A 188 10.11 -6.81 -15.85
N VAL A 189 11.05 -6.48 -14.97
CA VAL A 189 11.13 -7.03 -13.62
C VAL A 189 9.87 -6.75 -12.78
N ASP A 190 9.31 -5.56 -12.88
CA ASP A 190 8.06 -5.19 -12.23
C ASP A 190 6.86 -6.02 -12.71
N PHE A 191 6.79 -6.31 -14.02
CA PHE A 191 5.78 -7.21 -14.57
C PHE A 191 5.98 -8.64 -14.06
N ASP A 192 7.21 -9.14 -14.05
CA ASP A 192 7.53 -10.47 -13.56
C ASP A 192 7.18 -10.63 -12.08
N ASP A 193 7.47 -9.61 -11.24
CA ASP A 193 7.10 -9.57 -9.82
C ASP A 193 5.58 -9.65 -9.62
N LEU A 194 4.83 -8.88 -10.40
CA LEU A 194 3.35 -8.86 -10.34
C LEU A 194 2.77 -10.21 -10.73
N MET A 195 3.30 -10.84 -11.80
CA MET A 195 2.81 -12.16 -12.23
C MET A 195 3.15 -13.24 -11.20
N ALA A 196 4.36 -13.22 -10.64
CA ALA A 196 4.77 -14.13 -9.58
C ALA A 196 3.91 -13.98 -8.32
N PHE A 197 3.57 -12.73 -7.93
CA PHE A 197 2.69 -12.46 -6.80
C PHE A 197 1.27 -13.00 -7.05
N CYS A 198 0.73 -12.81 -8.25
CA CYS A 198 -0.57 -13.36 -8.62
C CYS A 198 -0.58 -14.90 -8.53
N ASP A 199 0.47 -15.57 -8.99
CA ASP A 199 0.60 -17.03 -8.88
C ASP A 199 0.65 -17.49 -7.42
N ALA A 200 1.44 -16.81 -6.59
CA ALA A 200 1.56 -17.11 -5.17
C ALA A 200 0.22 -16.91 -4.43
N ALA A 201 -0.54 -15.88 -4.78
CA ALA A 201 -1.86 -15.63 -4.20
C ALA A 201 -2.86 -16.73 -4.56
N LEU A 202 -2.91 -17.16 -5.82
CA LEU A 202 -3.75 -18.27 -6.29
C LEU A 202 -3.37 -19.59 -5.62
N ALA A 203 -2.08 -19.83 -5.41
CA ALA A 203 -1.58 -21.01 -4.71
C ALA A 203 -1.95 -21.00 -3.22
N LYS A 204 -1.90 -19.82 -2.57
CA LYS A 204 -2.26 -19.65 -1.15
C LYS A 204 -3.76 -19.85 -0.89
N TYR A 205 -4.60 -19.38 -1.80
CA TYR A 205 -6.05 -19.46 -1.70
C TYR A 205 -6.66 -20.17 -2.91
N PRO A 206 -6.85 -21.49 -2.84
CA PRO A 206 -7.52 -22.24 -3.91
C PRO A 206 -8.97 -21.79 -4.14
N GLU A 207 -9.56 -21.00 -3.25
CA GLU A 207 -10.87 -20.37 -3.43
C GLU A 207 -10.86 -19.20 -4.43
N MET A 208 -9.72 -18.68 -4.79
CA MET A 208 -9.62 -17.73 -5.89
C MET A 208 -9.95 -18.42 -7.21
N ASP A 209 -10.79 -17.79 -8.02
CA ASP A 209 -11.20 -18.30 -9.33
C ASP A 209 -10.26 -17.78 -10.40
N ALA A 210 -9.34 -18.64 -10.86
CA ALA A 210 -8.37 -18.29 -11.88
C ALA A 210 -9.00 -17.93 -13.26
N ASP A 211 -10.23 -18.35 -13.53
CA ASP A 211 -10.96 -17.99 -14.74
C ASP A 211 -11.69 -16.64 -14.63
N ASN A 212 -11.71 -16.05 -13.44
CA ASN A 212 -12.33 -14.77 -13.14
C ASN A 212 -11.34 -13.81 -12.44
N LEU A 213 -10.17 -13.66 -13.04
CA LEU A 213 -9.17 -12.67 -12.62
C LEU A 213 -9.43 -11.34 -13.35
N PHE A 214 -9.42 -10.27 -12.58
CA PHE A 214 -9.52 -8.89 -13.05
C PHE A 214 -8.31 -8.12 -12.58
N GLU A 215 -7.93 -7.08 -13.33
CA GLU A 215 -6.79 -6.25 -12.98
C GLU A 215 -7.14 -4.77 -13.16
N THR A 216 -6.59 -3.93 -12.31
CA THR A 216 -6.72 -2.47 -12.40
C THR A 216 -5.50 -1.76 -11.83
N GLY A 217 -5.23 -0.58 -12.33
CA GLY A 217 -4.22 0.30 -11.79
C GLY A 217 -4.32 1.71 -12.34
N GLY A 218 -3.83 2.67 -11.57
CA GLY A 218 -3.84 4.08 -11.93
C GLY A 218 -2.45 4.65 -12.17
N SER A 219 -2.29 5.63 -13.08
CA SER A 219 -1.02 6.30 -13.37
C SER A 219 0.05 5.28 -13.84
N TYR A 220 1.12 5.05 -13.07
CA TYR A 220 2.06 3.96 -13.35
C TYR A 220 1.34 2.59 -13.35
N GLY A 221 0.43 2.33 -12.40
CA GLY A 221 -0.40 1.12 -12.44
C GLY A 221 -1.25 1.04 -13.72
N GLY A 222 -1.73 2.17 -14.24
CA GLY A 222 -2.40 2.22 -15.54
C GLY A 222 -1.47 1.92 -16.73
N PHE A 223 -0.21 2.36 -16.69
CA PHE A 223 0.82 1.91 -17.64
C PHE A 223 0.98 0.39 -17.57
N MET A 224 1.12 -0.15 -16.37
CA MET A 224 1.28 -1.59 -16.18
C MET A 224 0.04 -2.36 -16.63
N THR A 225 -1.17 -1.84 -16.39
CA THR A 225 -2.42 -2.39 -16.96
C THR A 225 -2.35 -2.51 -18.48
N ASN A 226 -1.94 -1.42 -19.16
CA ASN A 226 -1.79 -1.45 -20.63
C ASN A 226 -0.70 -2.43 -21.09
N TRP A 227 0.38 -2.54 -20.32
CA TRP A 227 1.45 -3.51 -20.57
C TRP A 227 0.94 -4.95 -20.45
N ILE A 228 0.25 -5.25 -19.36
CA ILE A 228 -0.36 -6.56 -19.07
C ILE A 228 -1.29 -6.99 -20.20
N ILE A 229 -2.20 -6.11 -20.67
CA ILE A 229 -3.14 -6.40 -21.77
C ILE A 229 -2.40 -6.83 -23.05
N GLY A 230 -1.21 -6.30 -23.29
CA GLY A 230 -0.40 -6.62 -24.47
C GLY A 230 0.50 -7.87 -24.32
N HIS A 231 0.65 -8.40 -23.10
CA HIS A 231 1.65 -9.45 -22.81
C HIS A 231 1.09 -10.75 -22.21
N THR A 232 -0.18 -10.74 -21.78
CA THR A 232 -0.83 -11.93 -21.23
C THR A 232 -2.35 -11.87 -21.43
N ASP A 233 -2.98 -13.03 -21.60
CA ASP A 233 -4.43 -13.22 -21.65
C ASP A 233 -5.02 -13.74 -20.33
N ARG A 234 -4.23 -13.71 -19.27
CA ARG A 234 -4.57 -14.22 -17.93
C ARG A 234 -5.80 -13.52 -17.31
N PHE A 235 -5.98 -12.22 -17.56
CA PHE A 235 -7.04 -11.43 -16.95
C PHE A 235 -8.25 -11.33 -17.87
N ARG A 236 -9.41 -11.66 -17.33
CA ARG A 236 -10.69 -11.62 -18.05
C ARG A 236 -11.09 -10.21 -18.49
N ALA A 237 -10.78 -9.23 -17.67
CA ALA A 237 -10.91 -7.80 -17.99
C ALA A 237 -9.92 -6.99 -17.15
N CYS A 238 -9.47 -5.87 -17.73
CA CYS A 238 -8.56 -4.93 -17.13
C CYS A 238 -9.15 -3.52 -17.18
N ALA A 239 -8.92 -2.71 -16.14
CA ALA A 239 -9.37 -1.34 -16.06
C ALA A 239 -8.18 -0.39 -15.89
N SER A 240 -7.68 0.16 -17.00
CA SER A 240 -6.58 1.14 -16.99
C SER A 240 -7.10 2.53 -16.62
N GLN A 241 -6.60 3.08 -15.52
CA GLN A 241 -7.03 4.39 -15.02
C GLN A 241 -5.92 5.43 -15.19
N ARG A 242 -6.24 6.64 -15.73
CA ARG A 242 -5.30 7.78 -15.86
C ARG A 242 -3.89 7.34 -16.24
N SER A 243 -3.78 6.50 -17.25
CA SER A 243 -2.58 5.77 -17.61
C SER A 243 -1.51 6.66 -18.24
N ILE A 244 -0.25 6.25 -18.09
CA ILE A 244 0.84 6.67 -18.95
C ILE A 244 0.86 5.74 -20.16
N SER A 245 0.38 6.21 -21.30
CA SER A 245 0.30 5.41 -22.53
C SER A 245 1.51 5.59 -23.45
N ASN A 246 2.30 6.63 -23.25
CA ASN A 246 3.50 6.92 -24.04
C ASN A 246 4.53 7.68 -23.21
N TRP A 247 5.66 7.03 -22.92
CA TRP A 247 6.76 7.62 -22.15
C TRP A 247 7.48 8.77 -22.81
N THR A 248 7.38 8.88 -24.15
CA THR A 248 8.02 9.98 -24.89
C THR A 248 7.29 11.31 -24.71
N SER A 249 5.98 11.26 -24.48
CA SER A 249 5.13 12.45 -24.32
C SER A 249 4.76 12.75 -22.86
N PHE A 250 5.30 11.99 -21.92
CA PHE A 250 5.01 12.12 -20.50
C PHE A 250 6.01 13.00 -19.76
#